data_21fabece135de877a0bd5b94855aded4
#
_entry.id   21fabece135de877a0bd5b94855aded4
#
_cell.length_a   1.000
_cell.length_b   1.000
_cell.length_c   1.000
_cell.angle_alpha   90.00
_cell.angle_beta   90.00
_cell.angle_gamma   90.00
#
_symmetry.space_group_name_H-M   'P 1'
#
loop_
_entity.id
_entity.type
_entity.pdbx_description
1 polymer ?
#
loop_
_entity_poly.entity_id
_entity_poly.type
_entity_poly.pdbx_seq_one_letter_code
_entity_poly.pdbx_strand_id
1 'polypeptide(L)'
;SVRRFHTPFLGLPYEVWQAGPVVKDVFIDLSETPVLLDGYVTKKILGDATYIVAAKDFCDDEFSDNDLLVMKEVMKKYGSMTAKQLVQLTHRKGTLWYNAACKQNLLDSFEKKLMNNSDVVIDFSEELTEVGKEFYQEQIDFLQTSRAYAKY
;
A
#
# COMPACT_ATOMS: atom_id res chain seq x y z
N SER A 1 4.22 9.32 -4.91
CA SER A 1 4.48 10.25 -3.79
C SER A 1 5.96 10.23 -3.40
N VAL A 2 6.51 9.16 -2.84
CA VAL A 2 7.88 9.10 -2.30
C VAL A 2 8.94 9.57 -3.30
N ARG A 3 8.99 9.03 -4.51
CA ARG A 3 9.99 9.41 -5.54
C ARG A 3 9.88 10.87 -6.01
N ARG A 4 8.70 11.47 -5.95
CA ARG A 4 8.45 12.80 -6.51
C ARG A 4 8.43 13.91 -5.46
N PHE A 5 7.84 13.61 -4.30
CA PHE A 5 7.61 14.60 -3.26
C PHE A 5 8.35 14.28 -1.96
N HIS A 6 9.06 13.16 -1.91
CA HIS A 6 9.75 12.65 -0.71
C HIS A 6 8.83 12.51 0.51
N THR A 7 7.53 12.32 0.27
CA THR A 7 6.51 12.15 1.32
C THR A 7 5.82 10.80 1.21
N PRO A 8 5.47 10.15 2.33
CA PRO A 8 4.63 8.97 2.30
C PRO A 8 3.22 9.36 1.83
N PHE A 9 2.55 8.51 1.04
CA PHE A 9 1.18 8.80 0.63
C PHE A 9 0.19 8.65 1.78
N LEU A 10 0.24 7.52 2.49
CA LEU A 10 -0.64 7.24 3.62
C LEU A 10 0.11 6.99 4.93
N GLY A 11 1.43 6.91 4.92
CA GLY A 11 2.23 6.56 6.10
C GLY A 11 1.84 5.22 6.74
N LEU A 12 1.32 4.28 5.95
CA LEU A 12 0.95 2.94 6.38
C LEU A 12 2.09 1.96 6.09
N PRO A 13 2.29 0.93 6.94
CA PRO A 13 3.27 -0.11 6.66
C PRO A 13 2.78 -0.99 5.51
N TYR A 14 3.63 -1.20 4.51
CA TYR A 14 3.41 -2.14 3.43
C TYR A 14 4.26 -3.38 3.66
N GLU A 15 3.64 -4.51 3.91
CA GLU A 15 4.32 -5.78 4.13
C GLU A 15 4.60 -6.52 2.82
N VAL A 16 5.66 -7.33 2.84
CA VAL A 16 6.08 -8.17 1.71
C VAL A 16 5.27 -9.47 1.74
N TRP A 17 4.22 -9.55 0.91
CA TRP A 17 3.43 -10.76 0.76
C TRP A 17 3.66 -11.40 -0.63
N GLN A 18 3.33 -12.68 -0.77
CA GLN A 18 3.51 -13.42 -2.04
C GLN A 18 2.76 -12.76 -3.21
N ALA A 19 1.63 -12.13 -2.97
CA ALA A 19 0.84 -11.43 -3.98
C ALA A 19 1.28 -9.97 -4.21
N GLY A 20 2.36 -9.49 -3.58
CA GLY A 20 2.86 -8.12 -3.70
C GLY A 20 2.84 -7.35 -2.38
N PRO A 21 3.02 -6.03 -2.42
CA PRO A 21 2.93 -5.16 -1.25
C PRO A 21 1.51 -5.12 -0.68
N VAL A 22 1.35 -5.36 0.62
CA VAL A 22 0.04 -5.38 1.28
C VAL A 22 0.05 -4.50 2.54
N VAL A 23 -0.96 -3.67 2.71
CA VAL A 23 -1.28 -3.05 4.00
C VAL A 23 -2.19 -4.02 4.76
N LYS A 24 -1.61 -4.72 5.74
CA LYS A 24 -2.26 -5.84 6.43
C LYS A 24 -3.61 -5.49 7.04
N ASP A 25 -3.70 -4.36 7.75
CA ASP A 25 -4.94 -3.97 8.43
C ASP A 25 -6.07 -3.70 7.42
N VAL A 26 -5.76 -3.06 6.29
CA VAL A 26 -6.72 -2.83 5.20
C VAL A 26 -7.14 -4.16 4.55
N PHE A 27 -6.19 -5.07 4.35
CA PHE A 27 -6.49 -6.39 3.80
C PHE A 27 -7.42 -7.20 4.71
N ILE A 28 -7.16 -7.22 6.02
CA ILE A 28 -8.01 -7.92 6.99
C ILE A 28 -9.41 -7.30 6.99
N ASP A 29 -9.50 -5.98 7.09
CA ASP A 29 -10.76 -5.25 7.11
C ASP A 29 -11.59 -5.53 5.84
N LEU A 30 -10.96 -5.55 4.67
CA LEU A 30 -11.63 -5.89 3.41
C LEU A 30 -11.93 -7.39 3.26
N SER A 31 -11.23 -8.27 3.95
CA SER A 31 -11.47 -9.73 3.90
C SER A 31 -12.62 -10.15 4.80
N GLU A 32 -12.78 -9.48 5.94
CA GLU A 32 -13.82 -9.72 6.93
C GLU A 32 -14.97 -8.69 6.80
N THR A 33 -15.74 -8.47 7.86
CA THR A 33 -16.70 -7.35 7.93
C THR A 33 -15.91 -6.08 8.16
N PRO A 34 -16.02 -5.07 7.27
CA PRO A 34 -15.28 -3.83 7.43
C PRO A 34 -15.61 -3.14 8.75
N VAL A 35 -14.56 -2.71 9.47
CA VAL A 35 -14.63 -1.92 10.69
C VAL A 35 -13.95 -0.57 10.47
N LEU A 36 -12.72 -0.57 9.92
CA LEU A 36 -11.97 0.64 9.59
C LEU A 36 -12.61 1.40 8.42
N LEU A 37 -13.12 0.66 7.45
CA LEU A 37 -13.75 1.19 6.23
C LEU A 37 -15.28 1.10 6.27
N ASP A 38 -15.88 0.86 7.46
CA ASP A 38 -17.33 0.83 7.61
C ASP A 38 -17.97 2.14 7.13
N GLY A 39 -19.05 2.01 6.37
CA GLY A 39 -19.75 3.15 5.76
C GLY A 39 -19.00 3.81 4.57
N TYR A 40 -17.75 3.44 4.27
CA TYR A 40 -17.02 3.90 3.06
C TYR A 40 -17.04 2.89 1.93
N VAL A 41 -17.08 1.61 2.25
CA VAL A 41 -17.14 0.52 1.27
C VAL A 41 -18.23 -0.48 1.59
N THR A 42 -18.73 -1.16 0.55
CA THR A 42 -19.62 -2.31 0.66
C THR A 42 -19.07 -3.47 -0.17
N LYS A 43 -19.39 -4.69 0.24
CA LYS A 43 -19.07 -5.90 -0.52
C LYS A 43 -20.26 -6.34 -1.34
N LYS A 44 -20.03 -6.60 -2.63
CA LYS A 44 -21.04 -7.22 -3.52
C LYS A 44 -20.50 -8.55 -4.02
N ILE A 45 -21.27 -9.61 -3.85
CA ILE A 45 -20.96 -10.94 -4.35
C ILE A 45 -21.70 -11.12 -5.68
N LEU A 46 -20.97 -11.39 -6.75
CA LEU A 46 -21.50 -11.69 -8.08
C LEU A 46 -20.88 -12.99 -8.57
N GLY A 47 -21.65 -14.07 -8.55
CA GLY A 47 -21.11 -15.42 -8.77
C GLY A 47 -20.10 -15.79 -7.72
N ASP A 48 -18.92 -16.24 -8.13
CA ASP A 48 -17.81 -16.63 -7.23
C ASP A 48 -16.87 -15.46 -6.88
N ALA A 49 -17.17 -14.24 -7.33
CA ALA A 49 -16.31 -13.08 -7.13
C ALA A 49 -16.91 -12.10 -6.11
N THR A 50 -16.06 -11.59 -5.22
CA THR A 50 -16.40 -10.51 -4.30
C THR A 50 -15.83 -9.19 -4.83
N TYR A 51 -16.69 -8.20 -4.95
CA TYR A 51 -16.35 -6.84 -5.36
C TYR A 51 -16.43 -5.89 -4.17
N ILE A 52 -15.43 -5.05 -4.04
CA ILE A 52 -15.44 -3.92 -3.11
C ILE A 52 -15.98 -2.71 -3.88
N VAL A 53 -17.04 -2.11 -3.37
CA VAL A 53 -17.72 -0.98 -4.01
C VAL A 53 -17.75 0.19 -3.05
N ALA A 54 -17.48 1.39 -3.54
CA ALA A 54 -17.63 2.61 -2.75
C ALA A 54 -19.10 2.75 -2.28
N ALA A 55 -19.27 3.04 -0.99
CA ALA A 55 -20.56 3.32 -0.37
C ALA A 55 -20.87 4.82 -0.30
N LYS A 56 -19.84 5.66 -0.48
CA LYS A 56 -19.94 7.13 -0.49
C LYS A 56 -19.23 7.67 -1.71
N ASP A 57 -19.61 8.88 -2.11
CA ASP A 57 -18.88 9.64 -3.10
C ASP A 57 -17.46 9.99 -2.57
N PHE A 58 -16.53 10.12 -3.50
CA PHE A 58 -15.18 10.52 -3.15
C PHE A 58 -15.19 11.98 -2.67
N CYS A 59 -14.64 12.21 -1.47
CA CYS A 59 -14.37 13.52 -0.92
C CYS A 59 -12.86 13.76 -0.93
N ASP A 60 -12.42 14.89 -1.44
CA ASP A 60 -11.00 15.24 -1.58
C ASP A 60 -10.49 16.22 -0.52
N ASP A 61 -11.35 16.63 0.42
CA ASP A 61 -11.04 17.64 1.45
C ASP A 61 -9.79 17.30 2.31
N GLU A 62 -9.46 16.01 2.46
CA GLU A 62 -8.33 15.52 3.25
C GLU A 62 -7.04 15.34 2.42
N PHE A 63 -7.09 15.61 1.10
CA PHE A 63 -5.97 15.37 0.21
C PHE A 63 -5.37 16.67 -0.31
N SER A 64 -4.04 16.77 -0.30
CA SER A 64 -3.36 17.87 -0.98
C SER A 64 -3.46 17.74 -2.53
N ASP A 65 -3.24 18.84 -3.23
CA ASP A 65 -3.16 18.84 -4.71
C ASP A 65 -2.12 17.82 -5.22
N ASN A 66 -1.02 17.63 -4.49
CA ASN A 66 0.00 16.64 -4.82
C ASN A 66 -0.51 15.22 -4.68
N ASP A 67 -1.30 14.93 -3.66
CA ASP A 67 -1.91 13.60 -3.46
C ASP A 67 -2.91 13.31 -4.56
N LEU A 68 -3.78 14.27 -4.88
CA LEU A 68 -4.75 14.16 -5.97
C LEU A 68 -4.06 13.93 -7.32
N LEU A 69 -2.94 14.62 -7.57
CA LEU A 69 -2.14 14.42 -8.78
C LEU A 69 -1.58 13.00 -8.85
N VAL A 70 -0.98 12.50 -7.75
CA VAL A 70 -0.45 11.14 -7.69
C VAL A 70 -1.56 10.12 -7.89
N MET A 71 -2.71 10.27 -7.24
CA MET A 71 -3.86 9.36 -7.42
C MET A 71 -4.31 9.31 -8.88
N LYS A 72 -4.48 10.46 -9.55
CA LYS A 72 -4.86 10.53 -10.96
C LYS A 72 -3.84 9.84 -11.87
N GLU A 73 -2.54 10.07 -11.65
CA GLU A 73 -1.47 9.42 -12.43
C GLU A 73 -1.45 7.90 -12.23
N VAL A 74 -1.59 7.44 -10.99
CA VAL A 74 -1.64 6.00 -10.63
C VAL A 74 -2.84 5.34 -11.27
N MET A 75 -4.03 5.93 -11.15
CA MET A 75 -5.24 5.40 -11.78
C MET A 75 -5.14 5.36 -13.31
N LYS A 76 -4.62 6.41 -13.93
CA LYS A 76 -4.40 6.42 -15.38
C LYS A 76 -3.44 5.33 -15.85
N LYS A 77 -2.38 5.06 -15.07
CA LYS A 77 -1.31 4.14 -15.45
C LYS A 77 -1.64 2.69 -15.13
N TYR A 78 -2.29 2.44 -14.01
CA TYR A 78 -2.44 1.09 -13.46
C TYR A 78 -3.89 0.64 -13.30
N GLY A 79 -4.86 1.55 -13.34
CA GLY A 79 -6.27 1.26 -13.05
C GLY A 79 -6.93 0.23 -13.97
N SER A 80 -6.39 0.02 -15.18
CA SER A 80 -6.87 -1.01 -16.13
C SER A 80 -6.09 -2.32 -16.05
N MET A 81 -5.07 -2.42 -15.19
CA MET A 81 -4.26 -3.63 -15.06
C MET A 81 -4.97 -4.69 -14.23
N THR A 82 -4.83 -5.94 -14.65
CA THR A 82 -5.28 -7.09 -13.86
C THR A 82 -4.37 -7.30 -12.64
N ALA A 83 -4.87 -7.98 -11.61
CA ALA A 83 -4.07 -8.36 -10.44
C ALA A 83 -2.77 -9.08 -10.84
N LYS A 84 -2.83 -10.01 -11.83
CA LYS A 84 -1.64 -10.70 -12.33
C LYS A 84 -0.60 -9.74 -12.92
N GLN A 85 -1.03 -8.72 -13.66
CA GLN A 85 -0.12 -7.71 -14.23
C GLN A 85 0.51 -6.85 -13.14
N LEU A 86 -0.27 -6.48 -12.10
CA LEU A 86 0.25 -5.72 -10.96
C LEU A 86 1.27 -6.54 -10.15
N VAL A 87 0.98 -7.84 -9.91
CA VAL A 87 1.94 -8.76 -9.27
C VAL A 87 3.23 -8.82 -10.07
N GLN A 88 3.16 -9.05 -11.38
CA GLN A 88 4.34 -9.08 -12.25
C GLN A 88 5.13 -7.77 -12.22
N LEU A 89 4.46 -6.63 -12.09
CA LEU A 89 5.10 -5.32 -12.01
C LEU A 89 5.89 -5.17 -10.70
N THR A 90 5.28 -5.52 -9.56
CA THR A 90 5.88 -5.38 -8.24
C THR A 90 7.01 -6.40 -7.98
N HIS A 91 6.98 -7.56 -8.65
CA HIS A 91 7.97 -8.64 -8.51
C HIS A 91 9.20 -8.50 -9.41
N ARG A 92 9.29 -7.45 -10.21
CA ARG A 92 10.47 -7.21 -11.05
C ARG A 92 11.71 -6.99 -10.20
N LYS A 93 12.85 -7.53 -10.65
CA LYS A 93 14.16 -7.26 -10.03
C LYS A 93 14.39 -5.75 -9.93
N GLY A 94 14.89 -5.32 -8.78
CA GLY A 94 15.16 -3.91 -8.49
C GLY A 94 13.96 -3.11 -8.00
N THR A 95 12.77 -3.70 -7.85
CA THR A 95 11.68 -3.06 -7.12
C THR A 95 11.91 -3.18 -5.60
N LEU A 96 11.35 -2.27 -4.83
CA LEU A 96 11.47 -2.30 -3.36
C LEU A 96 10.92 -3.61 -2.78
N TRP A 97 9.79 -4.10 -3.30
CA TRP A 97 9.26 -5.40 -2.89
C TRP A 97 10.26 -6.53 -3.15
N TYR A 98 10.81 -6.61 -4.36
CA TYR A 98 11.77 -7.65 -4.73
C TYR A 98 13.03 -7.58 -3.86
N ASN A 99 13.57 -6.37 -3.66
CA ASN A 99 14.77 -6.17 -2.85
C ASN A 99 14.54 -6.58 -1.38
N ALA A 100 13.40 -6.18 -0.79
CA ALA A 100 13.04 -6.57 0.57
C ALA A 100 12.85 -8.09 0.69
N ALA A 101 12.17 -8.73 -0.28
CA ALA A 101 11.99 -10.18 -0.31
C ALA A 101 13.34 -10.93 -0.44
N CYS A 102 14.27 -10.42 -1.26
CA CYS A 102 15.62 -10.98 -1.38
C CYS A 102 16.42 -10.86 -0.07
N LYS A 103 16.44 -9.67 0.53
CA LYS A 103 17.18 -9.41 1.79
C LYS A 103 16.75 -10.35 2.92
N GLN A 104 15.49 -10.74 2.95
CA GLN A 104 14.89 -11.59 3.97
C GLN A 104 14.73 -13.05 3.54
N ASN A 105 15.31 -13.46 2.41
CA ASN A 105 15.24 -14.82 1.86
C ASN A 105 13.81 -15.36 1.68
N LEU A 106 12.83 -14.47 1.38
CA LEU A 106 11.42 -14.84 1.24
C LEU A 106 11.09 -15.44 -0.12
N LEU A 107 11.86 -15.14 -1.18
CA LEU A 107 11.54 -15.54 -2.56
C LEU A 107 11.41 -17.05 -2.71
N ASP A 108 12.35 -17.83 -2.16
CA ASP A 108 12.33 -19.29 -2.21
C ASP A 108 11.12 -19.88 -1.46
N SER A 109 10.79 -19.29 -0.30
CA SER A 109 9.61 -19.69 0.49
C SER A 109 8.30 -19.39 -0.23
N PHE A 110 8.20 -18.27 -0.91
CA PHE A 110 7.03 -17.91 -1.72
C PHE A 110 6.93 -18.80 -2.97
N GLU A 111 8.03 -19.08 -3.64
CA GLU A 111 8.05 -19.96 -4.82
C GLU A 111 7.62 -21.39 -4.48
N LYS A 112 8.10 -21.90 -3.36
CA LYS A 112 7.74 -23.24 -2.85
C LYS A 112 6.36 -23.26 -2.14
N LYS A 113 5.66 -22.11 -2.07
CA LYS A 113 4.37 -21.97 -1.38
C LYS A 113 4.39 -22.42 0.09
N LEU A 114 5.53 -22.26 0.76
CA LEU A 114 5.67 -22.56 2.19
C LEU A 114 5.02 -21.48 3.06
N MET A 115 4.89 -20.28 2.53
CA MET A 115 4.20 -19.14 3.13
C MET A 115 3.62 -18.25 2.03
N ASN A 116 2.63 -17.43 2.37
CA ASN A 116 2.02 -16.45 1.45
C ASN A 116 2.07 -15.01 1.97
N ASN A 117 2.48 -14.81 3.20
CA ASN A 117 2.61 -13.49 3.85
C ASN A 117 3.89 -13.45 4.70
N SER A 118 4.30 -12.25 5.09
CA SER A 118 5.35 -11.99 6.06
C SER A 118 5.07 -10.67 6.77
N ASP A 119 5.74 -10.42 7.89
CA ASP A 119 5.73 -9.18 8.65
C ASP A 119 6.86 -8.20 8.24
N VAL A 120 7.57 -8.53 7.17
CA VAL A 120 8.64 -7.69 6.62
C VAL A 120 8.04 -6.45 5.98
N VAL A 121 8.37 -5.27 6.52
CA VAL A 121 7.90 -3.98 5.99
C VAL A 121 8.84 -3.48 4.89
N ILE A 122 8.27 -2.95 3.83
CA ILE A 122 9.00 -2.34 2.72
C ILE A 122 9.47 -0.95 3.14
N ASP A 123 10.77 -0.72 3.09
CA ASP A 123 11.38 0.60 3.31
C ASP A 123 11.37 1.42 2.02
N PHE A 124 10.44 2.37 1.92
CA PHE A 124 10.36 3.26 0.77
C PHE A 124 11.47 4.33 0.74
N SER A 125 12.18 4.54 1.85
CA SER A 125 13.29 5.50 1.89
C SER A 125 14.53 5.01 1.13
N GLU A 126 14.64 3.72 0.84
CA GLU A 126 15.78 3.14 0.10
C GLU A 126 15.98 3.77 -1.29
N GLU A 127 14.95 4.37 -1.88
CA GLU A 127 15.04 5.05 -3.19
C GLU A 127 15.41 6.53 -3.09
N LEU A 128 15.60 7.06 -1.88
CA LEU A 128 15.85 8.48 -1.64
C LEU A 128 17.32 8.79 -1.40
N THR A 129 17.70 10.03 -1.66
CA THR A 129 18.99 10.59 -1.21
C THR A 129 18.97 10.76 0.32
N GLU A 130 20.12 10.96 0.94
CA GLU A 130 20.18 11.13 2.41
C GLU A 130 19.31 12.28 2.89
N VAL A 131 19.33 13.44 2.22
CA VAL A 131 18.43 14.57 2.54
C VAL A 131 16.96 14.19 2.36
N GLY A 132 16.63 13.43 1.31
CA GLY A 132 15.28 12.94 1.09
C GLY A 132 14.81 11.97 2.17
N LYS A 133 15.71 11.15 2.73
CA LYS A 133 15.39 10.24 3.84
C LYS A 133 15.07 10.98 5.13
N GLU A 134 15.84 12.02 5.47
CA GLU A 134 15.57 12.85 6.65
C GLU A 134 14.17 13.47 6.55
N PHE A 135 13.87 14.12 5.44
CA PHE A 135 12.55 14.72 5.23
C PHE A 135 11.42 13.67 5.25
N TYR A 136 11.63 12.52 4.62
CA TYR A 136 10.66 11.42 4.64
C TYR A 136 10.39 10.92 6.06
N GLN A 137 11.44 10.77 6.88
CA GLN A 137 11.30 10.33 8.26
C GLN A 137 10.51 11.34 9.11
N GLU A 138 10.80 12.63 8.97
CA GLU A 138 10.02 13.69 9.64
C GLU A 138 8.53 13.61 9.30
N GLN A 139 8.19 13.34 8.04
CA GLN A 139 6.79 13.19 7.62
C GLN A 139 6.14 11.92 8.20
N ILE A 140 6.86 10.81 8.28
CA ILE A 140 6.37 9.59 8.94
C ILE A 140 6.10 9.84 10.41
N ASP A 141 7.03 10.46 11.13
CA ASP A 141 6.91 10.76 12.55
C ASP A 141 5.71 11.70 12.83
N PHE A 142 5.53 12.71 11.98
CA PHE A 142 4.37 13.60 12.05
C PHE A 142 3.05 12.84 11.88
N LEU A 143 2.94 11.97 10.86
CA LEU A 143 1.72 11.18 10.61
C LEU A 143 1.43 10.20 11.75
N GLN A 144 2.44 9.57 12.32
CA GLN A 144 2.28 8.66 13.46
C GLN A 144 1.80 9.40 14.71
N THR A 145 2.39 10.57 14.98
CA THR A 145 2.02 11.42 16.10
C THR A 145 0.58 11.92 15.96
N SER A 146 0.20 12.43 14.78
CA SER A 146 -1.15 12.92 14.50
C SER A 146 -2.21 11.82 14.70
N ARG A 147 -1.91 10.57 14.28
CA ARG A 147 -2.81 9.43 14.50
C ARG A 147 -2.94 9.03 15.96
N ALA A 148 -1.89 9.17 16.74
CA ALA A 148 -1.95 8.90 18.18
C ALA A 148 -2.91 9.86 18.88
N TYR A 149 -2.91 11.15 18.49
CA TYR A 149 -3.83 12.14 19.03
C TYR A 149 -5.27 12.00 18.54
N ALA A 150 -5.50 11.51 17.33
CA ALA A 150 -6.84 11.31 16.77
C ALA A 150 -7.64 10.15 17.42
N LYS A 151 -6.99 9.35 18.27
CA LYS A 151 -7.63 8.23 19.00
C LYS A 151 -8.24 8.64 20.36
N TYR A 152 -8.12 9.90 20.75
CA TYR A 152 -8.70 10.48 21.96
C TYR A 152 -9.76 11.54 21.62
#